data_4b845eafc2c8ae69856a02f9e5ee38ce
#
_entry.id   4b845eafc2c8ae69856a02f9e5ee38ce
#
_cell.length_a   1.000
_cell.length_b   1.000
_cell.length_c   1.000
_cell.angle_alpha   90.00
_cell.angle_beta   90.00
_cell.angle_gamma   90.00
#
_symmetry.space_group_name_H-M   'P 1'
#
loop_
_entity.id
_entity.type
_entity.pdbx_description
1 polymer ?
#
loop_
_entity_poly.entity_id
_entity_poly.type
_entity_poly.pdbx_seq_one_letter_code
_entity_poly.pdbx_strand_id
1 'polypeptide(L)'
;MTQKGQMKKKCASERLRKNKKRKLRARKCDSNIEERDRVPCVSAYNECVLSLHKIMKKKLLVSIIYCIFAFKFKRLNMNFKKKRWHCLPGQPLTELDKQVMYWENKGKEVPTRDLIKTPEQIEGIRIASKVNTGCLDAVAAAIHPGMSTQEIDDICMQYCKDNNAVPACLGYEGFPKSVCTSINEVVCHGIPKEEDILKEGDIVNVDMTLSVNGYFGDASRMFIIGGKTTPEKEQLVRVAKECLDIGAEAAKPYCFVGDIGHAIQKHAEKYHYGVVRDLCGHGVGLAMHEEPDVVHYGHRGTGMLLVPGMVFTIEPMINMGTWKVFIDADDPYGWEVISGDEKPSAQWEHTFLMTETGVEVLSY
;
A
#
# COMPACT_ATOMS: atom_id res chain seq x y z
N MET A 1 -31.68 -23.49 -20.55
CA MET A 1 -30.60 -23.60 -19.55
C MET A 1 -29.35 -22.94 -20.14
N THR A 2 -28.95 -21.80 -19.60
CA THR A 2 -27.87 -20.95 -20.16
C THR A 2 -26.48 -21.47 -19.80
N GLN A 3 -25.51 -21.30 -20.71
CA GLN A 3 -24.10 -21.71 -20.55
C GLN A 3 -23.46 -21.28 -19.18
N LYS A 4 -23.93 -20.19 -18.59
CA LYS A 4 -23.51 -19.75 -17.23
C LYS A 4 -23.86 -20.75 -16.10
N GLY A 5 -24.95 -21.51 -16.25
CA GLY A 5 -25.36 -22.55 -15.29
C GLY A 5 -24.47 -23.79 -15.31
N GLN A 6 -23.90 -24.10 -16.48
CA GLN A 6 -23.00 -25.25 -16.64
C GLN A 6 -21.58 -24.97 -16.09
N MET A 7 -21.08 -23.75 -16.27
CA MET A 7 -19.75 -23.35 -15.71
C MET A 7 -19.74 -23.31 -14.18
N LYS A 8 -20.79 -22.78 -13.53
CA LYS A 8 -20.87 -22.78 -12.06
C LYS A 8 -20.92 -24.20 -11.46
N LYS A 9 -21.59 -25.14 -12.15
CA LYS A 9 -21.61 -26.55 -11.72
C LYS A 9 -20.26 -27.26 -11.91
N LYS A 10 -19.48 -26.88 -12.94
CA LYS A 10 -18.16 -27.44 -13.21
C LYS A 10 -17.14 -27.00 -12.15
N CYS A 11 -17.13 -25.72 -11.77
CA CYS A 11 -16.25 -25.18 -10.73
C CYS A 11 -16.55 -25.76 -9.34
N ALA A 12 -17.83 -25.91 -8.97
CA ALA A 12 -18.23 -26.53 -7.72
C ALA A 12 -17.85 -28.03 -7.64
N SER A 13 -17.91 -28.75 -8.78
CA SER A 13 -17.52 -30.16 -8.84
C SER A 13 -16.01 -30.39 -8.75
N GLU A 14 -15.20 -29.44 -9.25
CA GLU A 14 -13.74 -29.52 -9.13
C GLU A 14 -13.24 -29.19 -7.70
N ARG A 15 -13.85 -28.21 -7.02
CA ARG A 15 -13.59 -27.96 -5.57
C ARG A 15 -13.93 -29.19 -4.71
N LEU A 16 -15.06 -29.85 -4.98
CA LEU A 16 -15.44 -31.09 -4.28
C LEU A 16 -14.50 -32.26 -4.59
N ARG A 17 -13.93 -32.35 -5.81
CA ARG A 17 -12.93 -33.38 -6.16
C ARG A 17 -11.57 -33.13 -5.49
N LYS A 18 -11.11 -31.88 -5.38
CA LYS A 18 -9.86 -31.53 -4.67
C LYS A 18 -9.97 -31.82 -3.17
N ASN A 19 -11.08 -31.48 -2.52
CA ASN A 19 -11.33 -31.80 -1.11
C ASN A 19 -11.47 -33.30 -0.85
N LYS A 20 -12.07 -34.08 -1.79
CA LYS A 20 -12.13 -35.54 -1.68
C LYS A 20 -10.76 -36.19 -1.84
N LYS A 21 -9.89 -35.67 -2.73
CA LYS A 21 -8.50 -36.15 -2.86
C LYS A 21 -7.63 -35.86 -1.63
N ARG A 22 -7.79 -34.68 -0.98
CA ARG A 22 -7.12 -34.38 0.29
C ARG A 22 -7.57 -35.31 1.44
N LYS A 23 -8.89 -35.60 1.55
CA LYS A 23 -9.40 -36.55 2.56
C LYS A 23 -9.00 -38.02 2.30
N LEU A 24 -8.83 -38.40 1.01
CA LEU A 24 -8.33 -39.75 0.70
C LEU A 24 -6.81 -39.91 0.91
N ARG A 25 -6.01 -38.84 0.76
CA ARG A 25 -4.58 -38.89 1.12
C ARG A 25 -4.37 -38.99 2.63
N ALA A 26 -5.19 -38.29 3.43
CA ALA A 26 -5.16 -38.41 4.88
C ALA A 26 -5.54 -39.84 5.39
N ARG A 27 -6.46 -40.50 4.67
CA ARG A 27 -6.89 -41.86 5.03
C ARG A 27 -5.93 -43.02 4.56
N LYS A 28 -5.00 -42.72 3.64
CA LYS A 28 -4.01 -43.73 3.18
C LYS A 28 -2.73 -43.76 4.05
N CYS A 29 -2.54 -42.82 4.95
CA CYS A 29 -1.45 -42.88 5.94
C CYS A 29 -1.78 -43.77 7.16
N ASP A 30 -3.04 -44.19 7.35
CA ASP A 30 -3.47 -44.93 8.57
C ASP A 30 -3.53 -46.44 8.40
N SER A 31 -3.08 -47.03 7.27
CA SER A 31 -3.27 -48.44 6.99
C SER A 31 -2.01 -49.33 6.97
N ASN A 32 -0.86 -48.84 7.39
CA ASN A 32 0.38 -49.66 7.46
C ASN A 32 1.20 -49.34 8.72
N ILE A 33 0.65 -49.61 9.91
CA ILE A 33 1.46 -49.76 11.14
C ILE A 33 0.93 -50.98 11.88
N GLU A 34 1.79 -51.97 11.93
CA GLU A 34 1.58 -53.19 12.70
C GLU A 34 1.45 -52.91 14.22
N GLU A 35 0.61 -53.70 14.83
CA GLU A 35 0.16 -53.66 16.18
C GLU A 35 1.25 -54.13 17.17
N ARG A 36 2.26 -53.32 17.46
CA ARG A 36 3.14 -53.41 18.64
C ARG A 36 3.76 -52.05 18.93
N ASP A 37 3.27 -51.40 19.92
CA ASP A 37 3.74 -50.23 20.66
C ASP A 37 2.68 -49.13 20.76
N ARG A 38 1.60 -49.44 21.48
CA ARG A 38 0.66 -48.44 21.98
C ARG A 38 1.17 -47.88 23.31
N VAL A 39 1.81 -46.72 23.29
CA VAL A 39 1.92 -45.77 24.40
C VAL A 39 1.88 -44.34 23.82
N PRO A 40 1.47 -43.29 24.55
CA PRO A 40 0.31 -42.45 24.25
C PRO A 40 0.69 -41.23 23.37
N CYS A 41 0.44 -41.33 22.07
CA CYS A 41 0.67 -40.20 21.16
C CYS A 41 -0.56 -39.28 21.00
N VAL A 42 -1.74 -39.67 21.47
CA VAL A 42 -2.98 -38.88 21.32
C VAL A 42 -3.02 -37.68 22.27
N SER A 43 -2.41 -37.78 23.47
CA SER A 43 -2.34 -36.66 24.40
C SER A 43 -1.37 -35.56 23.92
N ALA A 44 -0.21 -35.95 23.39
CA ALA A 44 0.80 -35.04 22.87
C ALA A 44 0.32 -34.31 21.59
N TYR A 45 -0.42 -35.00 20.71
CA TYR A 45 -1.01 -34.39 19.52
C TYR A 45 -2.12 -33.37 19.88
N ASN A 46 -3.00 -33.72 20.83
CA ASN A 46 -4.04 -32.84 21.33
C ASN A 46 -3.47 -31.63 22.11
N GLU A 47 -2.39 -31.85 22.89
CA GLU A 47 -1.68 -30.74 23.55
C GLU A 47 -0.95 -29.82 22.55
N CYS A 48 -0.38 -30.39 21.50
CA CYS A 48 0.27 -29.62 20.44
C CYS A 48 -0.77 -28.79 19.63
N VAL A 49 -1.90 -29.39 19.25
CA VAL A 49 -3.00 -28.70 18.55
C VAL A 49 -3.67 -27.66 19.46
N LEU A 50 -3.85 -27.95 20.76
CA LEU A 50 -4.36 -26.98 21.74
C LEU A 50 -3.34 -25.86 22.01
N SER A 51 -2.04 -26.17 22.01
CA SER A 51 -0.96 -25.19 22.14
C SER A 51 -0.86 -24.30 20.90
N LEU A 52 -0.92 -24.85 19.68
CA LEU A 52 -0.98 -24.11 18.44
C LEU A 52 -2.24 -23.23 18.35
N HIS A 53 -3.39 -23.76 18.77
CA HIS A 53 -4.63 -22.99 18.81
C HIS A 53 -4.60 -21.85 19.86
N LYS A 54 -3.93 -22.06 20.99
CA LYS A 54 -3.67 -21.00 22.00
C LYS A 54 -2.65 -19.98 21.52
N ILE A 55 -1.63 -20.40 20.76
CA ILE A 55 -0.61 -19.50 20.16
C ILE A 55 -1.25 -18.68 19.03
N MET A 56 -2.06 -19.29 18.16
CA MET A 56 -2.80 -18.60 17.12
C MET A 56 -3.83 -17.63 17.71
N LYS A 57 -4.59 -18.01 18.73
CA LYS A 57 -5.48 -17.07 19.45
C LYS A 57 -4.71 -15.97 20.16
N LYS A 58 -3.51 -16.22 20.70
CA LYS A 58 -2.65 -15.18 21.26
C LYS A 58 -2.10 -14.24 20.19
N LYS A 59 -1.63 -14.75 19.03
CA LYS A 59 -1.15 -13.92 17.91
C LYS A 59 -2.29 -13.09 17.31
N LEU A 60 -3.47 -13.69 17.09
CA LEU A 60 -4.66 -12.97 16.63
C LEU A 60 -5.13 -11.94 17.65
N LEU A 61 -5.10 -12.27 18.94
CA LEU A 61 -5.44 -11.34 20.02
C LEU A 61 -4.41 -10.21 20.15
N VAL A 62 -3.12 -10.50 19.94
CA VAL A 62 -2.04 -9.50 19.94
C VAL A 62 -2.15 -8.61 18.71
N SER A 63 -2.45 -9.14 17.52
CA SER A 63 -2.67 -8.35 16.31
C SER A 63 -3.93 -7.47 16.42
N ILE A 64 -5.04 -8.04 16.93
CA ILE A 64 -6.28 -7.26 17.22
C ILE A 64 -6.02 -6.23 18.33
N ILE A 65 -5.26 -6.58 19.36
CA ILE A 65 -4.86 -5.65 20.43
C ILE A 65 -3.92 -4.58 19.87
N TYR A 66 -3.00 -4.92 18.93
CA TYR A 66 -2.11 -3.94 18.29
C TYR A 66 -2.90 -3.00 17.37
N CYS A 67 -3.83 -3.50 16.55
CA CYS A 67 -4.73 -2.67 15.76
C CYS A 67 -5.67 -1.83 16.65
N ILE A 68 -6.24 -2.41 17.72
CA ILE A 68 -7.07 -1.67 18.69
C ILE A 68 -6.20 -0.72 19.53
N PHE A 69 -4.96 -1.08 19.86
CA PHE A 69 -4.02 -0.19 20.58
C PHE A 69 -3.49 0.91 19.66
N ALA A 70 -3.14 0.64 18.42
CA ALA A 70 -2.76 1.68 17.44
C ALA A 70 -3.93 2.64 17.22
N PHE A 71 -5.16 2.13 17.04
CA PHE A 71 -6.37 2.95 16.91
C PHE A 71 -6.77 3.63 18.23
N LYS A 72 -6.64 2.98 19.41
CA LYS A 72 -6.86 3.60 20.72
C LYS A 72 -5.70 4.48 21.16
N PHE A 73 -4.46 4.18 20.81
CA PHE A 73 -3.31 5.06 21.11
C PHE A 73 -3.40 6.36 20.28
N LYS A 74 -3.81 6.30 19.00
CA LYS A 74 -4.18 7.51 18.23
C LYS A 74 -5.32 8.28 18.92
N ARG A 75 -6.26 7.60 19.59
CA ARG A 75 -7.41 8.23 20.25
C ARG A 75 -7.17 8.63 21.74
N LEU A 76 -6.26 7.97 22.45
CA LEU A 76 -5.87 8.28 23.83
C LEU A 76 -4.74 9.33 23.93
N ASN A 77 -3.94 9.51 22.88
CA ASN A 77 -2.98 10.61 22.77
C ASN A 77 -3.63 11.98 22.44
N MET A 78 -4.95 12.08 22.44
CA MET A 78 -5.67 13.36 22.27
C MET A 78 -5.50 14.37 23.41
N ASN A 79 -4.63 14.11 24.38
CA ASN A 79 -4.26 15.09 25.42
C ASN A 79 -2.79 15.54 25.36
N PHE A 80 -2.01 15.15 24.33
CA PHE A 80 -0.81 15.91 24.02
C PHE A 80 -1.26 17.29 23.53
N LYS A 81 -0.80 18.35 24.20
CA LYS A 81 -0.92 19.73 23.70
C LYS A 81 -0.54 19.70 22.23
N LYS A 82 -1.53 19.93 21.31
CA LYS A 82 -1.26 20.04 19.88
C LYS A 82 -0.05 20.96 19.76
N LYS A 83 1.04 20.51 19.13
CA LYS A 83 2.19 21.36 18.85
C LYS A 83 1.63 22.53 18.05
N ARG A 84 1.61 23.72 18.63
CA ARG A 84 1.16 24.93 17.96
C ARG A 84 2.21 25.34 16.95
N TRP A 85 1.75 26.00 15.88
CA TRP A 85 2.67 26.67 14.99
C TRP A 85 3.48 27.73 15.76
N HIS A 86 4.79 27.65 15.67
CA HIS A 86 5.69 28.59 16.32
C HIS A 86 6.41 29.43 15.24
N CYS A 87 6.17 30.73 15.27
CA CYS A 87 6.92 31.67 14.45
C CYS A 87 8.39 31.71 14.90
N LEU A 88 9.29 31.97 13.96
CA LEU A 88 10.71 32.08 14.30
C LEU A 88 10.96 33.34 15.16
N PRO A 89 11.57 33.21 16.35
CA PRO A 89 11.77 34.35 17.25
C PRO A 89 12.57 35.46 16.59
N GLY A 90 12.09 36.71 16.73
CA GLY A 90 12.80 37.91 16.24
C GLY A 90 12.73 38.12 14.72
N GLN A 91 12.02 37.30 13.99
CA GLN A 91 11.80 37.47 12.54
C GLN A 91 10.40 38.01 12.24
N PRO A 92 10.21 38.82 11.18
CA PRO A 92 8.88 39.20 10.72
C PRO A 92 8.10 37.99 10.23
N LEU A 93 6.77 38.00 10.40
CA LEU A 93 5.89 36.96 9.94
C LEU A 93 5.94 36.84 8.41
N THR A 94 6.26 35.64 7.94
CA THR A 94 6.17 35.31 6.52
C THR A 94 4.70 35.14 6.10
N GLU A 95 4.44 35.06 4.80
CA GLU A 95 3.08 34.75 4.30
C GLU A 95 2.63 33.37 4.78
N LEU A 96 3.53 32.40 4.78
CA LEU A 96 3.30 31.07 5.33
C LEU A 96 2.84 31.14 6.81
N ASP A 97 3.55 31.91 7.65
CA ASP A 97 3.16 32.08 9.06
C ASP A 97 1.74 32.64 9.20
N LYS A 98 1.39 33.66 8.40
CA LYS A 98 0.07 34.28 8.44
C LYS A 98 -1.03 33.29 8.04
N GLN A 99 -0.82 32.52 6.97
CA GLN A 99 -1.78 31.54 6.47
C GLN A 99 -1.98 30.40 7.49
N VAL A 100 -0.89 29.84 8.04
CA VAL A 100 -0.99 28.75 9.03
C VAL A 100 -1.70 29.25 10.30
N MET A 101 -1.30 30.42 10.82
CA MET A 101 -1.94 31.01 12.02
C MET A 101 -3.43 31.32 11.78
N TYR A 102 -3.79 31.80 10.58
CA TYR A 102 -5.21 32.04 10.21
C TYR A 102 -6.03 30.76 10.33
N TRP A 103 -5.55 29.64 9.75
CA TRP A 103 -6.27 28.38 9.79
C TRP A 103 -6.24 27.73 11.17
N GLU A 104 -5.12 27.83 11.92
CA GLU A 104 -5.04 27.38 13.32
C GLU A 104 -6.08 28.09 14.20
N ASN A 105 -6.23 29.42 14.03
CA ASN A 105 -7.23 30.22 14.75
C ASN A 105 -8.69 29.85 14.36
N LYS A 106 -8.89 29.27 13.17
CA LYS A 106 -10.17 28.70 12.74
C LYS A 106 -10.41 27.28 13.27
N GLY A 107 -9.50 26.75 14.08
CA GLY A 107 -9.58 25.40 14.64
C GLY A 107 -9.29 24.28 13.64
N LYS A 108 -8.66 24.62 12.49
CA LYS A 108 -8.24 23.63 11.50
C LYS A 108 -6.94 22.94 11.95
N GLU A 109 -6.71 21.74 11.43
CA GLU A 109 -5.46 21.03 11.58
C GLU A 109 -4.40 21.67 10.67
N VAL A 110 -3.27 22.03 11.26
CA VAL A 110 -2.16 22.68 10.54
C VAL A 110 -0.88 21.88 10.76
N PRO A 111 0.08 21.94 9.80
CA PRO A 111 1.35 21.23 9.94
C PRO A 111 2.20 21.82 11.07
N THR A 112 3.16 21.05 11.54
CA THR A 112 4.28 21.55 12.35
C THR A 112 5.43 21.97 11.44
N ARG A 113 6.39 22.77 11.94
CA ARG A 113 7.50 23.28 11.10
C ARG A 113 8.45 22.19 10.61
N ASP A 114 8.58 21.10 11.34
CA ASP A 114 9.41 19.95 10.99
C ASP A 114 8.91 19.22 9.72
N LEU A 115 7.64 19.41 9.34
CA LEU A 115 7.10 18.88 8.08
C LEU A 115 7.48 19.72 6.86
N ILE A 116 7.99 20.93 7.05
CA ILE A 116 8.43 21.82 5.99
C ILE A 116 9.92 21.59 5.74
N LYS A 117 10.22 21.04 4.57
CA LYS A 117 11.59 20.68 4.20
C LYS A 117 12.41 21.92 3.85
N THR A 118 13.69 21.89 4.25
CA THR A 118 14.65 22.92 3.82
C THR A 118 15.03 22.74 2.34
N PRO A 119 15.60 23.76 1.68
CA PRO A 119 16.07 23.62 0.30
C PRO A 119 17.06 22.46 0.12
N GLU A 120 17.95 22.22 1.08
CA GLU A 120 18.92 21.13 1.06
C GLU A 120 18.24 19.76 1.19
N GLN A 121 17.21 19.67 2.05
CA GLN A 121 16.41 18.45 2.19
C GLN A 121 15.62 18.15 0.92
N ILE A 122 15.00 19.18 0.32
CA ILE A 122 14.27 19.04 -0.94
C ILE A 122 15.19 18.53 -2.05
N GLU A 123 16.42 19.06 -2.14
CA GLU A 123 17.37 18.60 -3.15
C GLU A 123 17.81 17.14 -2.89
N GLY A 124 18.04 16.76 -1.63
CA GLY A 124 18.32 15.37 -1.27
C GLY A 124 17.17 14.43 -1.66
N ILE A 125 15.92 14.84 -1.41
CA ILE A 125 14.72 14.08 -1.80
C ILE A 125 14.58 13.98 -3.32
N ARG A 126 14.89 15.06 -4.08
CA ARG A 126 14.88 15.02 -5.56
C ARG A 126 15.88 14.00 -6.10
N ILE A 127 17.08 13.92 -5.53
CA ILE A 127 18.09 12.93 -5.92
C ILE A 127 17.58 11.52 -5.65
N ALA A 128 17.04 11.25 -4.46
CA ALA A 128 16.46 9.95 -4.13
C ALA A 128 15.28 9.59 -5.05
N SER A 129 14.38 10.55 -5.30
CA SER A 129 13.23 10.39 -6.19
C SER A 129 13.64 10.09 -7.65
N LYS A 130 14.71 10.72 -8.14
CA LYS A 130 15.24 10.41 -9.46
C LYS A 130 15.78 8.98 -9.55
N VAL A 131 16.46 8.51 -8.51
CA VAL A 131 16.95 7.11 -8.44
C VAL A 131 15.77 6.15 -8.35
N ASN A 132 14.73 6.49 -7.58
CA ASN A 132 13.50 5.71 -7.47
C ASN A 132 12.80 5.56 -8.84
N THR A 133 12.57 6.66 -9.55
CA THR A 133 12.01 6.67 -10.91
C THR A 133 12.84 5.78 -11.86
N GLY A 134 14.16 5.88 -11.81
CA GLY A 134 15.04 5.05 -12.62
C GLY A 134 14.99 3.55 -12.28
N CYS A 135 14.69 3.19 -11.02
CA CYS A 135 14.45 1.80 -10.63
C CYS A 135 13.16 1.27 -11.30
N LEU A 136 12.08 2.04 -11.24
CA LEU A 136 10.83 1.68 -11.93
C LEU A 136 10.98 1.65 -13.46
N ASP A 137 11.84 2.50 -14.03
CA ASP A 137 12.19 2.44 -15.47
C ASP A 137 12.95 1.15 -15.82
N ALA A 138 13.85 0.68 -14.95
CA ALA A 138 14.54 -0.59 -15.14
C ALA A 138 13.57 -1.78 -15.09
N VAL A 139 12.61 -1.77 -14.17
CA VAL A 139 11.52 -2.76 -14.16
C VAL A 139 10.69 -2.68 -15.43
N ALA A 140 10.28 -1.47 -15.86
CA ALA A 140 9.49 -1.26 -17.07
C ALA A 140 10.17 -1.81 -18.33
N ALA A 141 11.50 -1.74 -18.40
CA ALA A 141 12.28 -2.26 -19.52
C ALA A 141 12.40 -3.79 -19.54
N ALA A 142 12.20 -4.45 -18.39
CA ALA A 142 12.42 -5.88 -18.23
C ALA A 142 11.13 -6.69 -18.10
N ILE A 143 10.05 -6.11 -17.56
CA ILE A 143 8.83 -6.83 -17.21
C ILE A 143 8.13 -7.46 -18.42
N HIS A 144 7.82 -8.76 -18.34
CA HIS A 144 7.20 -9.50 -19.43
C HIS A 144 6.36 -10.71 -18.92
N PRO A 145 5.47 -11.28 -19.75
CA PRO A 145 4.80 -12.54 -19.44
C PRO A 145 5.81 -13.67 -19.18
N GLY A 146 5.58 -14.47 -18.15
CA GLY A 146 6.45 -15.57 -17.74
C GLY A 146 7.51 -15.19 -16.70
N MET A 147 7.70 -13.90 -16.43
CA MET A 147 8.57 -13.41 -15.36
C MET A 147 7.94 -13.66 -13.99
N SER A 148 8.72 -14.07 -13.01
CA SER A 148 8.26 -14.14 -11.62
C SER A 148 8.32 -12.76 -10.94
N THR A 149 7.52 -12.57 -9.90
CA THR A 149 7.63 -11.35 -9.10
C THR A 149 8.94 -11.27 -8.32
N GLN A 150 9.58 -12.44 -8.03
CA GLN A 150 10.92 -12.48 -7.46
C GLN A 150 11.96 -11.85 -8.39
N GLU A 151 11.87 -12.07 -9.70
CA GLU A 151 12.80 -11.46 -10.67
C GLU A 151 12.65 -9.93 -10.70
N ILE A 152 11.45 -9.38 -10.40
CA ILE A 152 11.25 -7.93 -10.22
C ILE A 152 12.01 -7.45 -8.96
N ASP A 153 11.90 -8.18 -7.84
CA ASP A 153 12.65 -7.88 -6.61
C ASP A 153 14.17 -7.89 -6.87
N ASP A 154 14.66 -8.88 -7.62
CA ASP A 154 16.08 -9.01 -7.98
C ASP A 154 16.56 -7.81 -8.80
N ILE A 155 15.76 -7.32 -9.76
CA ILE A 155 16.05 -6.11 -10.55
C ILE A 155 16.13 -4.89 -9.62
N CYS A 156 15.17 -4.70 -8.73
CA CYS A 156 15.15 -3.57 -7.80
C CYS A 156 16.35 -3.60 -6.85
N MET A 157 16.69 -4.76 -6.30
CA MET A 157 17.87 -4.97 -5.46
C MET A 157 19.16 -4.63 -6.18
N GLN A 158 19.32 -5.13 -7.43
CA GLN A 158 20.51 -4.85 -8.23
C GLN A 158 20.62 -3.37 -8.60
N TYR A 159 19.49 -2.74 -8.99
CA TYR A 159 19.45 -1.33 -9.30
C TYR A 159 19.83 -0.45 -8.09
N CYS A 160 19.30 -0.76 -6.91
CA CYS A 160 19.68 -0.06 -5.69
C CYS A 160 21.20 -0.17 -5.42
N LYS A 161 21.76 -1.36 -5.54
CA LYS A 161 23.20 -1.60 -5.35
C LYS A 161 24.04 -0.78 -6.32
N ASP A 162 23.66 -0.74 -7.60
CA ASP A 162 24.40 -0.05 -8.65
C ASP A 162 24.36 1.48 -8.50
N ASN A 163 23.32 2.00 -7.82
CA ASN A 163 23.10 3.43 -7.59
C ASN A 163 23.40 3.88 -6.14
N ASN A 164 24.06 3.04 -5.32
CA ASN A 164 24.33 3.30 -3.91
C ASN A 164 23.08 3.70 -3.12
N ALA A 165 21.93 3.14 -3.47
CA ALA A 165 20.66 3.30 -2.80
C ALA A 165 20.38 2.13 -1.85
N VAL A 166 19.51 2.35 -0.87
CA VAL A 166 19.04 1.33 0.06
C VAL A 166 17.54 1.11 -0.18
N PRO A 167 17.08 -0.11 -0.52
CA PRO A 167 15.66 -0.40 -0.62
C PRO A 167 15.00 -0.25 0.76
N ALA A 168 14.02 0.65 0.88
CA ALA A 168 13.47 1.03 2.16
C ALA A 168 12.45 0.01 2.70
N CYS A 169 11.79 -0.72 1.82
CA CYS A 169 10.82 -1.75 2.23
C CYS A 169 11.50 -2.96 2.91
N LEU A 170 12.75 -3.30 2.52
CA LEU A 170 13.43 -4.50 3.02
C LEU A 170 13.68 -4.43 4.52
N GLY A 171 13.00 -5.30 5.28
CA GLY A 171 13.07 -5.36 6.72
C GLY A 171 12.19 -4.34 7.46
N TYR A 172 11.52 -3.42 6.74
CA TYR A 172 10.59 -2.47 7.35
C TYR A 172 9.42 -3.22 8.02
N GLU A 173 9.31 -3.10 9.34
CA GLU A 173 8.33 -3.81 10.17
C GLU A 173 8.23 -5.33 9.85
N GLY A 174 9.32 -5.92 9.34
CA GLY A 174 9.41 -7.34 9.01
C GLY A 174 9.02 -7.69 7.57
N PHE A 175 8.77 -6.69 6.68
CA PHE A 175 8.55 -6.95 5.26
C PHE A 175 9.79 -7.62 4.62
N PRO A 176 9.63 -8.74 3.89
CA PRO A 176 10.78 -9.59 3.55
C PRO A 176 11.50 -9.23 2.24
N LYS A 177 11.01 -8.24 1.48
CA LYS A 177 11.46 -7.93 0.13
C LYS A 177 11.80 -6.45 -0.07
N SER A 178 12.42 -6.10 -1.20
CA SER A 178 12.86 -4.74 -1.50
C SER A 178 11.78 -3.86 -2.14
N VAL A 179 10.75 -4.48 -2.70
CA VAL A 179 9.69 -3.87 -3.50
C VAL A 179 8.39 -4.60 -3.23
N CYS A 180 7.24 -3.93 -3.39
CA CYS A 180 5.95 -4.60 -3.39
C CYS A 180 5.50 -4.89 -4.83
N THR A 181 4.89 -6.07 -5.05
CA THR A 181 4.34 -6.50 -6.35
C THR A 181 2.92 -7.01 -6.18
N SER A 182 1.95 -6.20 -6.55
CA SER A 182 0.53 -6.46 -6.28
C SER A 182 -0.20 -6.81 -7.57
N ILE A 183 -0.58 -8.10 -7.74
CA ILE A 183 -1.16 -8.64 -8.96
C ILE A 183 -2.69 -8.70 -8.83
N ASN A 184 -3.42 -8.16 -9.80
CA ASN A 184 -4.87 -8.27 -9.97
C ASN A 184 -5.68 -7.85 -8.72
N GLU A 185 -6.17 -8.82 -7.93
CA GLU A 185 -6.96 -8.59 -6.71
C GLU A 185 -6.14 -8.15 -5.49
N VAL A 186 -4.81 -8.29 -5.55
CA VAL A 186 -3.91 -7.74 -4.52
C VAL A 186 -3.89 -6.23 -4.67
N VAL A 187 -4.30 -5.53 -3.62
CA VAL A 187 -4.46 -4.06 -3.62
C VAL A 187 -3.12 -3.37 -3.47
N CYS A 188 -2.33 -3.81 -2.46
CA CYS A 188 -0.99 -3.29 -2.18
C CYS A 188 -0.21 -4.28 -1.30
N HIS A 189 1.08 -4.00 -1.08
CA HIS A 189 2.00 -4.75 -0.24
C HIS A 189 2.17 -6.22 -0.67
N GLY A 190 1.87 -6.56 -1.94
CA GLY A 190 2.13 -7.90 -2.48
C GLY A 190 3.61 -8.26 -2.34
N ILE A 191 3.88 -9.46 -1.82
CA ILE A 191 5.24 -9.93 -1.53
C ILE A 191 5.79 -10.67 -2.74
N PRO A 192 6.91 -10.25 -3.33
CA PRO A 192 7.57 -10.96 -4.43
C PRO A 192 7.89 -12.43 -4.10
N LYS A 193 7.50 -13.36 -5.01
CA LYS A 193 7.65 -14.81 -4.85
C LYS A 193 8.08 -15.45 -6.18
N GLU A 194 8.81 -16.56 -6.13
CA GLU A 194 9.21 -17.33 -7.32
C GLU A 194 8.03 -17.99 -8.02
N GLU A 195 7.01 -18.39 -7.25
CA GLU A 195 5.81 -19.05 -7.73
C GLU A 195 4.78 -18.11 -8.36
N ASP A 196 4.87 -16.80 -8.14
CA ASP A 196 3.97 -15.79 -8.69
C ASP A 196 4.44 -15.37 -10.08
N ILE A 197 4.11 -16.18 -11.07
CA ILE A 197 4.47 -15.97 -12.47
C ILE A 197 3.46 -15.06 -13.17
N LEU A 198 3.92 -13.94 -13.70
CA LEU A 198 3.14 -12.97 -14.47
C LEU A 198 2.61 -13.60 -15.75
N LYS A 199 1.32 -13.42 -16.03
CA LYS A 199 0.63 -13.95 -17.19
C LYS A 199 0.18 -12.81 -18.09
N GLU A 200 0.11 -13.09 -19.38
CA GLU A 200 -0.50 -12.15 -20.34
C GLU A 200 -1.91 -11.73 -19.87
N GLY A 201 -2.16 -10.42 -19.82
CA GLY A 201 -3.42 -9.84 -19.34
C GLY A 201 -3.51 -9.62 -17.83
N ASP A 202 -2.51 -9.99 -17.04
CA ASP A 202 -2.42 -9.55 -15.66
C ASP A 202 -2.16 -8.04 -15.60
N ILE A 203 -2.69 -7.40 -14.57
CA ILE A 203 -2.29 -6.05 -14.17
C ILE A 203 -1.49 -6.18 -12.87
N VAL A 204 -0.36 -5.52 -12.80
CA VAL A 204 0.49 -5.54 -11.60
C VAL A 204 0.91 -4.13 -11.22
N ASN A 205 0.77 -3.80 -9.95
CA ASN A 205 1.41 -2.63 -9.35
C ASN A 205 2.80 -3.03 -8.86
N VAL A 206 3.81 -2.25 -9.24
CA VAL A 206 5.17 -2.33 -8.69
C VAL A 206 5.42 -1.06 -7.92
N ASP A 207 5.64 -1.21 -6.63
CA ASP A 207 5.72 -0.13 -5.67
C ASP A 207 7.08 -0.16 -4.98
N MET A 208 7.86 0.88 -5.23
CA MET A 208 9.26 0.96 -4.82
C MET A 208 9.53 2.20 -3.98
N THR A 209 9.95 1.98 -2.73
CA THR A 209 10.55 3.01 -1.90
C THR A 209 12.04 2.71 -1.71
N LEU A 210 12.88 3.71 -1.92
CA LEU A 210 14.31 3.61 -1.64
C LEU A 210 14.85 4.88 -0.97
N SER A 211 16.03 4.76 -0.40
CA SER A 211 16.72 5.93 0.15
C SER A 211 18.12 6.10 -0.43
N VAL A 212 18.52 7.36 -0.62
CA VAL A 212 19.86 7.78 -1.01
C VAL A 212 20.35 8.83 -0.02
N ASN A 213 21.49 8.57 0.62
CA ASN A 213 22.07 9.46 1.63
C ASN A 213 21.10 9.84 2.76
N GLY A 214 20.15 8.94 3.11
CA GLY A 214 19.15 9.17 4.16
C GLY A 214 17.92 9.95 3.72
N TYR A 215 17.78 10.30 2.43
CA TYR A 215 16.57 10.87 1.85
C TYR A 215 15.79 9.81 1.08
N PHE A 216 14.46 9.85 1.13
CA PHE A 216 13.59 8.84 0.56
C PHE A 216 12.95 9.33 -0.75
N GLY A 217 12.83 8.42 -1.71
CA GLY A 217 12.02 8.55 -2.92
C GLY A 217 11.04 7.39 -2.99
N ASP A 218 9.80 7.67 -3.35
CA ASP A 218 8.67 6.76 -3.29
C ASP A 218 7.76 6.92 -4.51
N ALA A 219 7.46 5.82 -5.20
CA ALA A 219 6.50 5.82 -6.30
C ALA A 219 6.07 4.41 -6.66
N SER A 220 4.89 4.27 -7.22
CA SER A 220 4.43 3.02 -7.81
C SER A 220 3.86 3.19 -9.21
N ARG A 221 3.94 2.12 -10.02
CA ARG A 221 3.41 2.07 -11.38
C ARG A 221 2.60 0.81 -11.63
N MET A 222 1.55 0.96 -12.46
CA MET A 222 0.82 -0.17 -13.01
C MET A 222 1.42 -0.65 -14.33
N PHE A 223 1.50 -1.95 -14.48
CA PHE A 223 1.91 -2.61 -15.72
C PHE A 223 0.79 -3.54 -16.20
N ILE A 224 0.49 -3.51 -17.51
CA ILE A 224 -0.39 -4.48 -18.18
C ILE A 224 0.54 -5.49 -18.85
N ILE A 225 0.59 -6.70 -18.32
CA ILE A 225 1.53 -7.73 -18.78
C ILE A 225 1.17 -8.22 -20.19
N GLY A 226 2.17 -8.19 -21.09
CA GLY A 226 1.95 -8.47 -22.53
C GLY A 226 1.27 -7.33 -23.29
N GLY A 227 1.01 -6.18 -22.66
CA GLY A 227 0.49 -4.97 -23.30
C GLY A 227 -1.00 -5.02 -23.64
N LYS A 228 -1.71 -6.11 -23.28
CA LYS A 228 -3.16 -6.27 -23.52
C LYS A 228 -3.81 -6.97 -22.34
N THR A 229 -5.02 -6.52 -21.98
CA THR A 229 -5.84 -7.14 -20.93
C THR A 229 -7.33 -7.01 -21.28
N THR A 230 -8.23 -7.29 -20.35
CA THR A 230 -9.66 -7.07 -20.59
C THR A 230 -10.01 -5.58 -20.57
N PRO A 231 -11.03 -5.15 -21.32
CA PRO A 231 -11.45 -3.73 -21.31
C PRO A 231 -11.74 -3.19 -19.89
N GLU A 232 -12.24 -4.03 -19.00
CA GLU A 232 -12.54 -3.66 -17.61
C GLU A 232 -11.26 -3.37 -16.81
N LYS A 233 -10.21 -4.19 -16.99
CA LYS A 233 -8.90 -3.96 -16.35
C LYS A 233 -8.18 -2.75 -16.95
N GLU A 234 -8.22 -2.58 -18.28
CA GLU A 234 -7.67 -1.37 -18.94
C GLU A 234 -8.34 -0.10 -18.41
N GLN A 235 -9.68 -0.12 -18.30
CA GLN A 235 -10.43 1.00 -17.73
C GLN A 235 -10.02 1.27 -16.27
N LEU A 236 -9.87 0.21 -15.46
CA LEU A 236 -9.47 0.34 -14.05
C LEU A 236 -8.09 1.01 -13.92
N VAL A 237 -7.09 0.50 -14.65
CA VAL A 237 -5.71 1.04 -14.63
C VAL A 237 -5.70 2.51 -15.07
N ARG A 238 -6.44 2.84 -16.12
CA ARG A 238 -6.58 4.23 -16.61
C ARG A 238 -7.28 5.13 -15.58
N VAL A 239 -8.40 4.69 -15.01
CA VAL A 239 -9.14 5.50 -14.03
C VAL A 239 -8.33 5.69 -12.74
N ALA A 240 -7.55 4.68 -12.30
CA ALA A 240 -6.64 4.83 -11.17
C ALA A 240 -5.57 5.91 -11.44
N LYS A 241 -5.01 5.95 -12.68
CA LYS A 241 -4.09 7.04 -13.07
C LYS A 241 -4.78 8.40 -13.11
N GLU A 242 -5.98 8.46 -13.68
CA GLU A 242 -6.80 9.69 -13.69
C GLU A 242 -7.09 10.17 -12.25
N CYS A 243 -7.32 9.26 -11.31
CA CYS A 243 -7.51 9.60 -9.88
C CYS A 243 -6.27 10.26 -9.28
N LEU A 244 -5.07 9.73 -9.57
CA LEU A 244 -3.81 10.35 -9.15
C LEU A 244 -3.67 11.76 -9.72
N ASP A 245 -3.88 11.92 -11.03
CA ASP A 245 -3.72 13.20 -11.73
C ASP A 245 -4.71 14.26 -11.19
N ILE A 246 -5.96 13.88 -11.00
CA ILE A 246 -7.01 14.74 -10.42
C ILE A 246 -6.69 15.10 -8.96
N GLY A 247 -6.12 14.15 -8.19
CA GLY A 247 -5.63 14.41 -6.84
C GLY A 247 -4.51 15.45 -6.82
N ALA A 248 -3.55 15.32 -7.73
CA ALA A 248 -2.45 16.27 -7.90
C ALA A 248 -2.95 17.66 -8.35
N GLU A 249 -3.92 17.72 -9.27
CA GLU A 249 -4.56 18.97 -9.68
C GLU A 249 -5.32 19.67 -8.54
N ALA A 250 -5.92 18.89 -7.63
CA ALA A 250 -6.62 19.40 -6.45
C ALA A 250 -5.66 19.90 -5.35
N ALA A 251 -4.42 19.40 -5.34
CA ALA A 251 -3.39 19.78 -4.38
C ALA A 251 -2.84 21.17 -4.70
N LYS A 252 -3.44 22.20 -4.09
CA LYS A 252 -3.03 23.60 -4.22
C LYS A 252 -2.42 24.08 -2.90
N PRO A 253 -1.50 25.05 -2.91
CA PRO A 253 -0.98 25.62 -1.68
C PRO A 253 -2.13 26.13 -0.81
N TYR A 254 -2.08 25.79 0.48
CA TYR A 254 -3.09 26.10 1.50
C TYR A 254 -4.44 25.39 1.31
N CYS A 255 -4.52 24.30 0.51
CA CYS A 255 -5.65 23.39 0.52
C CYS A 255 -5.53 22.38 1.69
N PHE A 256 -6.55 21.58 1.90
CA PHE A 256 -6.56 20.51 2.90
C PHE A 256 -6.44 19.15 2.24
N VAL A 257 -5.88 18.17 2.95
CA VAL A 257 -5.79 16.78 2.47
C VAL A 257 -7.15 16.27 1.95
N GLY A 258 -8.25 16.60 2.63
CA GLY A 258 -9.60 16.20 2.21
C GLY A 258 -10.07 16.80 0.89
N ASP A 259 -9.42 17.85 0.37
CA ASP A 259 -9.72 18.40 -0.97
C ASP A 259 -9.23 17.43 -2.05
N ILE A 260 -8.04 16.83 -1.84
CA ILE A 260 -7.45 15.77 -2.68
C ILE A 260 -8.36 14.54 -2.67
N GLY A 261 -8.65 14.01 -1.46
CA GLY A 261 -9.46 12.81 -1.31
C GLY A 261 -10.86 12.96 -1.88
N HIS A 262 -11.50 14.14 -1.71
CA HIS A 262 -12.80 14.41 -2.30
C HIS A 262 -12.78 14.37 -3.83
N ALA A 263 -11.74 14.93 -4.45
CA ALA A 263 -11.61 14.98 -5.90
C ALA A 263 -11.42 13.56 -6.48
N ILE A 264 -10.55 12.77 -5.87
CA ILE A 264 -10.29 11.36 -6.23
C ILE A 264 -11.57 10.53 -6.10
N GLN A 265 -12.20 10.55 -4.91
CA GLN A 265 -13.41 9.77 -4.64
C GLN A 265 -14.51 10.10 -5.63
N LYS A 266 -14.76 11.38 -5.87
CA LYS A 266 -15.78 11.82 -6.82
C LYS A 266 -15.52 11.32 -8.24
N HIS A 267 -14.25 11.17 -8.65
CA HIS A 267 -13.91 10.65 -9.97
C HIS A 267 -14.11 9.14 -10.05
N ALA A 268 -13.55 8.38 -9.11
CA ALA A 268 -13.65 6.90 -9.08
C ALA A 268 -15.12 6.43 -9.01
N GLU A 269 -15.95 7.09 -8.20
CA GLU A 269 -17.38 6.75 -8.04
C GLU A 269 -18.20 6.94 -9.32
N LYS A 270 -17.79 7.78 -10.31
CA LYS A 270 -18.44 7.87 -11.62
C LYS A 270 -18.35 6.57 -12.40
N TYR A 271 -17.33 5.77 -12.15
CA TYR A 271 -17.10 4.46 -12.75
C TYR A 271 -17.59 3.31 -11.85
N HIS A 272 -18.26 3.63 -10.75
CA HIS A 272 -18.71 2.68 -9.73
C HIS A 272 -17.56 1.88 -9.09
N TYR A 273 -16.38 2.49 -8.99
CA TYR A 273 -15.22 1.91 -8.35
C TYR A 273 -15.13 2.29 -6.87
N GLY A 274 -14.59 1.36 -6.06
CA GLY A 274 -14.35 1.58 -4.63
C GLY A 274 -13.00 2.23 -4.40
N VAL A 275 -12.97 3.33 -3.64
CA VAL A 275 -11.71 3.92 -3.14
C VAL A 275 -11.41 3.32 -1.77
N VAL A 276 -10.25 2.68 -1.63
CA VAL A 276 -9.80 2.06 -0.37
C VAL A 276 -9.72 3.10 0.75
N ARG A 277 -10.11 2.69 1.98
CA ARG A 277 -10.24 3.60 3.13
C ARG A 277 -9.36 3.22 4.32
N ASP A 278 -8.83 2.00 4.31
CA ASP A 278 -8.02 1.46 5.40
C ASP A 278 -6.54 1.82 5.26
N LEU A 279 -6.17 2.35 4.10
CA LEU A 279 -4.83 2.77 3.71
C LEU A 279 -4.88 4.16 3.10
N CYS A 280 -3.75 4.87 3.08
CA CYS A 280 -3.64 6.25 2.59
C CYS A 280 -2.21 6.55 2.13
N GLY A 281 -2.04 7.63 1.41
CA GLY A 281 -0.74 8.25 1.18
C GLY A 281 -0.22 8.94 2.44
N HIS A 282 0.99 9.43 2.38
CA HIS A 282 1.71 9.93 3.54
C HIS A 282 2.71 11.03 3.20
N GLY A 283 3.18 11.75 4.21
CA GLY A 283 4.40 12.54 4.08
C GLY A 283 5.60 11.62 3.88
N VAL A 284 6.61 12.07 3.13
CA VAL A 284 7.82 11.30 2.81
C VAL A 284 9.03 12.22 2.67
N GLY A 285 10.23 11.65 2.81
CA GLY A 285 11.46 12.35 2.44
C GLY A 285 12.59 12.24 3.46
N LEU A 286 12.36 12.47 4.75
CA LEU A 286 13.34 12.26 5.82
C LEU A 286 13.11 10.92 6.53
N ALA A 287 11.91 10.38 6.39
CA ALA A 287 11.54 9.02 6.73
C ALA A 287 10.68 8.46 5.60
N MET A 288 10.49 7.14 5.59
CA MET A 288 9.61 6.47 4.63
C MET A 288 8.17 6.94 4.80
N HIS A 289 7.68 6.99 6.04
CA HIS A 289 6.36 7.50 6.38
C HIS A 289 6.46 8.66 7.36
N GLU A 290 5.87 9.79 6.99
CA GLU A 290 5.76 11.00 7.81
C GLU A 290 4.30 11.49 7.82
N GLU A 291 3.97 12.43 8.69
CA GLU A 291 2.74 13.22 8.56
C GLU A 291 2.79 14.10 7.28
N PRO A 292 1.66 14.39 6.63
CA PRO A 292 0.29 13.98 6.99
C PRO A 292 -0.11 12.62 6.42
N ASP A 293 -1.15 11.97 7.02
CA ASP A 293 -1.92 10.93 6.31
C ASP A 293 -2.68 11.59 5.15
N VAL A 294 -2.46 11.13 3.91
CA VAL A 294 -3.10 11.65 2.70
C VAL A 294 -4.20 10.69 2.24
N VAL A 295 -5.40 10.86 2.81
CA VAL A 295 -6.54 10.00 2.47
C VAL A 295 -7.10 10.31 1.07
N HIS A 296 -7.49 9.27 0.32
CA HIS A 296 -7.98 9.39 -1.05
C HIS A 296 -9.51 9.49 -1.15
N TYR A 297 -10.19 9.77 -0.03
CA TYR A 297 -11.64 9.93 0.11
C TYR A 297 -11.95 11.03 1.13
N GLY A 298 -13.21 11.46 1.20
CA GLY A 298 -13.66 12.36 2.26
C GLY A 298 -14.28 13.66 1.77
N HIS A 299 -14.14 14.70 2.57
CA HIS A 299 -14.82 15.98 2.37
C HIS A 299 -13.83 17.14 2.25
N ARG A 300 -14.18 18.10 1.40
CA ARG A 300 -13.38 19.33 1.24
C ARG A 300 -13.17 20.07 2.56
N GLY A 301 -12.00 20.66 2.73
CA GLY A 301 -11.63 21.47 3.88
C GLY A 301 -11.44 20.64 5.18
N THR A 302 -11.17 19.31 5.08
CA THR A 302 -10.89 18.42 6.21
C THR A 302 -9.46 17.89 6.16
N GLY A 303 -8.96 17.39 7.29
CA GLY A 303 -7.58 16.92 7.44
C GLY A 303 -6.58 18.07 7.59
N MET A 304 -5.29 17.77 7.43
CA MET A 304 -4.22 18.74 7.60
C MET A 304 -4.15 19.75 6.45
N LEU A 305 -3.85 21.00 6.79
CA LEU A 305 -3.51 22.04 5.83
C LEU A 305 -2.19 21.72 5.13
N LEU A 306 -2.18 21.69 3.80
CA LEU A 306 -0.97 21.51 3.00
C LEU A 306 -0.35 22.87 2.65
N VAL A 307 0.93 23.02 2.91
CA VAL A 307 1.64 24.29 2.73
C VAL A 307 2.92 24.09 1.92
N PRO A 308 3.44 25.16 1.27
CA PRO A 308 4.71 25.09 0.54
C PRO A 308 5.86 24.53 1.39
N GLY A 309 6.66 23.66 0.78
CA GLY A 309 7.77 22.94 1.42
C GLY A 309 7.40 21.56 2.00
N MET A 310 6.14 21.18 2.03
CA MET A 310 5.75 19.82 2.40
C MET A 310 5.99 18.85 1.24
N VAL A 311 6.45 17.63 1.55
CA VAL A 311 6.61 16.53 0.60
C VAL A 311 5.72 15.39 1.04
N PHE A 312 4.93 14.83 0.11
CA PHE A 312 3.95 13.78 0.40
C PHE A 312 3.62 12.95 -0.84
N THR A 313 3.07 11.74 -0.64
CA THR A 313 2.57 10.89 -1.71
C THR A 313 1.08 11.13 -1.99
N ILE A 314 0.67 10.87 -3.21
CA ILE A 314 -0.72 10.62 -3.60
C ILE A 314 -0.71 9.28 -4.31
N GLU A 315 -1.45 8.30 -3.77
CA GLU A 315 -1.36 6.89 -4.16
C GLU A 315 -2.74 6.20 -4.12
N PRO A 316 -3.73 6.68 -4.87
CA PRO A 316 -5.08 6.16 -4.79
C PRO A 316 -5.18 4.69 -5.17
N MET A 317 -5.57 3.85 -4.22
CA MET A 317 -5.92 2.45 -4.42
C MET A 317 -7.38 2.34 -4.84
N ILE A 318 -7.62 1.94 -6.09
CA ILE A 318 -8.95 1.91 -6.73
C ILE A 318 -9.34 0.47 -7.01
N ASN A 319 -10.38 -0.01 -6.32
CA ASN A 319 -10.92 -1.36 -6.51
C ASN A 319 -12.02 -1.36 -7.57
N MET A 320 -12.03 -2.35 -8.45
CA MET A 320 -13.09 -2.54 -9.45
C MET A 320 -14.48 -2.77 -8.83
N GLY A 321 -14.52 -3.12 -7.54
CA GLY A 321 -15.73 -3.41 -6.80
C GLY A 321 -15.83 -2.65 -5.49
N THR A 322 -15.87 -3.39 -4.38
CA THR A 322 -15.99 -2.79 -3.04
C THR A 322 -14.71 -2.05 -2.63
N TRP A 323 -14.86 -0.97 -1.86
CA TRP A 323 -13.74 -0.27 -1.22
C TRP A 323 -13.10 -1.06 -0.06
N LYS A 324 -13.76 -2.11 0.42
CA LYS A 324 -13.28 -2.91 1.56
C LYS A 324 -12.10 -3.77 1.15
N VAL A 325 -11.19 -3.95 2.10
CA VAL A 325 -9.99 -4.77 1.96
C VAL A 325 -9.81 -5.67 3.17
N PHE A 326 -8.98 -6.68 3.07
CA PHE A 326 -8.54 -7.53 4.16
C PHE A 326 -7.10 -7.99 3.93
N ILE A 327 -6.41 -8.35 5.00
CA ILE A 327 -5.07 -8.96 4.90
C ILE A 327 -5.25 -10.42 4.51
N ASP A 328 -4.45 -10.90 3.55
CA ASP A 328 -4.51 -12.30 3.13
C ASP A 328 -4.20 -13.23 4.32
N ALA A 329 -5.09 -14.17 4.56
CA ALA A 329 -4.96 -15.13 5.65
C ALA A 329 -3.85 -16.17 5.40
N ASP A 330 -3.46 -16.35 4.14
CA ASP A 330 -2.41 -17.29 3.71
C ASP A 330 -1.03 -16.61 3.66
N ASP A 331 -0.95 -15.27 3.81
CA ASP A 331 0.31 -14.52 3.94
C ASP A 331 0.91 -14.71 5.35
N PRO A 332 2.08 -15.38 5.47
CA PRO A 332 2.72 -15.63 6.76
C PRO A 332 3.29 -14.37 7.43
N TYR A 333 3.46 -13.29 6.68
CA TYR A 333 4.02 -12.02 7.14
C TYR A 333 2.93 -11.02 7.54
N GLY A 334 1.69 -11.18 7.02
CA GLY A 334 0.55 -10.33 7.32
C GLY A 334 0.58 -8.97 6.62
N TRP A 335 1.14 -8.90 5.41
CA TRP A 335 1.29 -7.68 4.60
C TRP A 335 0.35 -7.61 3.42
N GLU A 336 0.13 -8.72 2.69
CA GLU A 336 -0.63 -8.71 1.44
C GLU A 336 -2.09 -8.29 1.67
N VAL A 337 -2.49 -7.19 1.07
CA VAL A 337 -3.85 -6.63 1.18
C VAL A 337 -4.65 -7.01 -0.07
N ILE A 338 -5.78 -7.66 0.12
CA ILE A 338 -6.65 -8.15 -0.95
C ILE A 338 -7.97 -7.38 -0.96
N SER A 339 -8.53 -7.13 -2.14
CA SER A 339 -9.85 -6.51 -2.31
C SER A 339 -10.95 -7.40 -1.74
N GLY A 340 -11.91 -6.78 -1.03
CA GLY A 340 -12.93 -7.50 -0.25
C GLY A 340 -13.93 -8.36 -1.06
N ASP A 341 -13.95 -8.24 -2.37
CA ASP A 341 -14.74 -9.05 -3.30
C ASP A 341 -13.87 -9.79 -4.36
N GLU A 342 -12.57 -9.88 -4.12
CA GLU A 342 -11.59 -10.57 -4.96
C GLU A 342 -11.60 -10.08 -6.42
N LYS A 343 -11.99 -8.82 -6.65
CA LYS A 343 -11.92 -8.17 -7.95
C LYS A 343 -10.62 -7.39 -8.09
N PRO A 344 -10.16 -7.13 -9.32
CA PRO A 344 -8.94 -6.38 -9.56
C PRO A 344 -8.92 -5.01 -8.87
N SER A 345 -7.74 -4.62 -8.42
CA SER A 345 -7.39 -3.29 -7.92
C SER A 345 -6.28 -2.68 -8.77
N ALA A 346 -6.19 -1.36 -8.78
CA ALA A 346 -5.08 -0.63 -9.40
C ALA A 346 -4.69 0.55 -8.53
N GLN A 347 -3.37 0.80 -8.46
CA GLN A 347 -2.76 1.88 -7.72
C GLN A 347 -1.70 2.54 -8.59
N TRP A 348 -1.66 3.87 -8.58
CA TRP A 348 -0.54 4.66 -9.06
C TRP A 348 -0.10 5.58 -7.95
N GLU A 349 1.20 5.76 -7.81
CA GLU A 349 1.74 6.63 -6.79
C GLU A 349 2.83 7.53 -7.33
N HIS A 350 2.79 8.79 -6.91
CA HIS A 350 3.86 9.75 -7.12
C HIS A 350 4.17 10.49 -5.81
N THR A 351 5.43 10.86 -5.64
CA THR A 351 5.85 11.82 -4.61
C THR A 351 5.74 13.24 -5.15
N PHE A 352 5.16 14.12 -4.34
CA PHE A 352 4.94 15.53 -4.67
C PHE A 352 5.59 16.46 -3.66
N LEU A 353 6.18 17.56 -4.15
CA LEU A 353 6.54 18.71 -3.35
C LEU A 353 5.46 19.79 -3.52
N MET A 354 4.87 20.25 -2.43
CA MET A 354 4.02 21.45 -2.45
C MET A 354 4.88 22.70 -2.68
N THR A 355 4.58 23.44 -3.73
CA THR A 355 5.22 24.71 -4.08
C THR A 355 4.29 25.88 -3.80
N GLU A 356 4.73 27.11 -4.05
CA GLU A 356 3.89 28.32 -3.91
C GLU A 356 2.75 28.39 -4.95
N THR A 357 2.79 27.60 -6.03
CA THR A 357 1.82 27.68 -7.14
C THR A 357 1.04 26.40 -7.39
N GLY A 358 1.43 25.29 -6.80
CA GLY A 358 0.85 23.96 -6.97
C GLY A 358 1.78 22.88 -6.49
N VAL A 359 1.74 21.70 -7.10
CA VAL A 359 2.65 20.61 -6.78
C VAL A 359 3.67 20.37 -7.89
N GLU A 360 4.90 20.02 -7.49
CA GLU A 360 5.95 19.49 -8.35
C GLU A 360 6.03 17.99 -8.14
N VAL A 361 6.09 17.21 -9.23
CA VAL A 361 6.29 15.77 -9.17
C VAL A 361 7.78 15.50 -8.97
N LEU A 362 8.14 14.75 -7.93
CA LEU A 362 9.52 14.38 -7.62
C LEU A 362 9.86 12.97 -8.10
N SER A 363 9.03 11.94 -7.78
CA SER A 363 9.16 10.59 -8.32
C SER A 363 7.84 10.08 -8.90
N TYR A 364 7.91 9.23 -9.95
CA TYR A 364 6.77 8.80 -10.73
C TYR A 364 7.01 7.46 -11.43
#